data_50dc1199808e222098e67bdfeb50fe29
#
_entry.id   50dc1199808e222098e67bdfeb50fe29
#
_cell.length_a   1.000
_cell.length_b   1.000
_cell.length_c   1.000
_cell.angle_alpha   90.00
_cell.angle_beta   90.00
_cell.angle_gamma   90.00
#
_symmetry.space_group_name_H-M   'P 1'
#
loop_
_entity.id
_entity.type
_entity.pdbx_description
1 polymer ?
#
loop_
_entity_poly.entity_id
_entity_poly.type
_entity_poly.pdbx_seq_one_letter_code
_entity_poly.pdbx_strand_id
1 'polypeptide(L)'
;MPNEIHSHMRWNLYTFLVKHFSLTGWQSFAVMAGCLLLCMVIPYLLGSFNFGLIISRRKYHDDIRIHGSGNAGTTNMLRTYGPKAAALTLVGDMLKAALAVILGYLLVNNQAVAYNEAGRFIGVFGDKPGAAVAGLFVVVGHMFPCFFRFRGGKGVATTGMVILLLNPIVFLILFGIFAIIVLCTKYVSLASVMGVCLYPVLMSAFELRNNGSPTATLLSVVITVLVVFMHRENLKRLKEGKESKLSLGKKKDSAPEPAPDPATLTGKAKRAARKAQHEADIRAAAEEPDYEFVTCTGCGSLIPRSRRKCGYCGTENAQYRPDQSGNSSDRKSRQRK
;
A
#
# COMPACT_ATOMS: atom_id res chain seq x y z
N MET A 1 39.58 -37.99 -2.92
CA MET A 1 39.64 -36.84 -2.00
C MET A 1 38.30 -36.15 -2.05
N PRO A 2 37.56 -35.97 -0.95
CA PRO A 2 36.27 -35.35 -0.99
C PRO A 2 36.43 -33.88 -1.30
N ASN A 3 35.69 -33.39 -2.29
CA ASN A 3 35.64 -32.02 -2.73
C ASN A 3 35.24 -31.11 -1.55
N GLU A 4 36.17 -30.32 -1.06
CA GLU A 4 35.86 -29.25 -0.13
C GLU A 4 35.02 -28.21 -0.86
N ILE A 5 33.73 -28.26 -0.65
CA ILE A 5 32.82 -27.17 -1.00
C ILE A 5 33.18 -26.01 -0.06
N HIS A 6 34.00 -25.07 -0.51
CA HIS A 6 34.23 -23.81 0.21
C HIS A 6 32.91 -23.03 0.24
N SER A 7 32.03 -23.40 1.17
CA SER A 7 30.85 -22.62 1.49
C SER A 7 31.27 -21.37 2.25
N HIS A 8 31.40 -20.26 1.59
CA HIS A 8 31.39 -18.97 2.25
C HIS A 8 30.00 -18.75 2.86
N MET A 9 29.83 -19.28 4.08
CA MET A 9 28.62 -19.14 4.83
C MET A 9 28.42 -17.67 5.17
N ARG A 10 27.46 -17.02 4.50
CA ARG A 10 27.10 -15.64 4.84
C ARG A 10 26.47 -15.59 6.22
N TRP A 11 26.94 -14.65 7.03
CA TRP A 11 26.50 -14.43 8.40
C TRP A 11 25.02 -14.02 8.41
N ASN A 12 24.20 -14.70 9.22
CA ASN A 12 22.88 -14.26 9.63
C ASN A 12 22.70 -14.56 11.13
N LEU A 13 21.73 -13.89 11.75
CA LEU A 13 21.53 -13.98 13.19
C LEU A 13 21.27 -15.42 13.66
N TYR A 14 20.45 -16.18 12.93
CA TYR A 14 20.16 -17.56 13.27
C TYR A 14 21.44 -18.43 13.32
N THR A 15 22.25 -18.41 12.26
CA THR A 15 23.48 -19.22 12.19
C THR A 15 24.52 -18.76 13.21
N PHE A 16 24.59 -17.47 13.48
CA PHE A 16 25.44 -16.93 14.53
C PHE A 16 25.06 -17.47 15.90
N LEU A 17 23.75 -17.35 16.28
CA LEU A 17 23.29 -17.82 17.59
C LEU A 17 23.48 -19.33 17.76
N VAL A 18 23.10 -20.13 16.77
CA VAL A 18 23.23 -21.59 16.83
C VAL A 18 24.69 -22.02 17.01
N LYS A 19 25.62 -21.42 16.27
CA LYS A 19 27.04 -21.76 16.36
C LYS A 19 27.69 -21.22 17.64
N HIS A 20 27.45 -19.95 17.98
CA HIS A 20 28.09 -19.31 19.14
C HIS A 20 27.68 -19.99 20.45
N PHE A 21 26.43 -20.38 20.59
CA PHE A 21 25.91 -21.03 21.79
C PHE A 21 25.85 -22.57 21.66
N SER A 22 26.36 -23.14 20.58
CA SER A 22 26.35 -24.60 20.31
C SER A 22 24.96 -25.23 20.50
N LEU A 23 23.92 -24.53 20.01
CA LEU A 23 22.53 -24.94 20.21
C LEU A 23 22.21 -26.14 19.34
N THR A 24 21.51 -27.12 19.92
CA THR A 24 21.12 -28.35 19.23
C THR A 24 19.64 -28.69 19.46
N GLY A 25 19.08 -29.55 18.62
CA GLY A 25 17.73 -30.05 18.76
C GLY A 25 16.67 -28.94 18.90
N TRP A 26 15.86 -29.01 19.96
CA TRP A 26 14.75 -28.09 20.17
C TRP A 26 15.17 -26.62 20.38
N GLN A 27 16.39 -26.39 20.92
CA GLN A 27 16.92 -25.04 21.12
C GLN A 27 17.18 -24.33 19.79
N SER A 28 17.79 -25.03 18.84
CA SER A 28 17.99 -24.53 17.48
C SER A 28 16.67 -24.24 16.77
N PHE A 29 15.68 -25.14 16.94
CA PHE A 29 14.33 -24.94 16.43
C PHE A 29 13.65 -23.70 17.06
N ALA A 30 13.75 -23.52 18.37
CA ALA A 30 13.17 -22.35 19.05
C ALA A 30 13.78 -21.02 18.56
N VAL A 31 15.10 -20.98 18.36
CA VAL A 31 15.76 -19.80 17.78
C VAL A 31 15.31 -19.54 16.34
N MET A 32 15.18 -20.59 15.52
CA MET A 32 14.64 -20.45 14.15
C MET A 32 13.22 -19.87 14.18
N ALA A 33 12.35 -20.41 15.01
CA ALA A 33 10.98 -19.94 15.16
C ALA A 33 10.92 -18.49 15.62
N GLY A 34 11.78 -18.09 16.57
CA GLY A 34 11.93 -16.71 17.02
C GLY A 34 12.39 -15.77 15.90
N CYS A 35 13.40 -16.15 15.14
CA CYS A 35 13.88 -15.36 14.00
C CYS A 35 12.79 -15.22 12.90
N LEU A 36 12.04 -16.29 12.60
CA LEU A 36 10.93 -16.22 11.67
C LEU A 36 9.79 -15.34 12.18
N LEU A 37 9.46 -15.39 13.47
CA LEU A 37 8.49 -14.49 14.08
C LEU A 37 8.91 -13.01 13.93
N LEU A 38 10.19 -12.71 14.13
CA LEU A 38 10.73 -11.37 13.88
C LEU A 38 10.61 -10.97 12.40
N CYS A 39 10.85 -11.92 11.46
CA CYS A 39 10.63 -11.72 10.02
C CYS A 39 9.16 -11.47 9.66
N MET A 40 8.20 -11.85 10.49
CA MET A 40 6.78 -11.56 10.29
C MET A 40 6.39 -10.21 10.91
N VAL A 41 6.71 -10.00 12.19
CA VAL A 41 6.22 -8.86 12.99
C VAL A 41 6.85 -7.55 12.53
N ILE A 42 8.18 -7.47 12.46
CA ILE A 42 8.86 -6.22 12.13
C ILE A 42 8.56 -5.77 10.69
N PRO A 43 8.64 -6.63 9.66
CA PRO A 43 8.22 -6.28 8.30
C PRO A 43 6.76 -5.87 8.18
N TYR A 44 5.84 -6.51 8.91
CA TYR A 44 4.44 -6.10 8.95
C TYR A 44 4.28 -4.67 9.50
N LEU A 45 4.96 -4.35 10.60
CA LEU A 45 4.95 -3.01 11.18
C LEU A 45 5.57 -1.98 10.24
N LEU A 46 6.71 -2.29 9.60
CA LEU A 46 7.31 -1.44 8.55
C LEU A 46 6.35 -1.23 7.38
N GLY A 47 5.71 -2.29 6.92
CA GLY A 47 4.68 -2.23 5.87
C GLY A 47 3.52 -1.32 6.24
N SER A 48 3.14 -1.31 7.52
CA SER A 48 2.02 -0.52 8.04
C SER A 48 2.27 1.00 8.00
N PHE A 49 3.51 1.46 7.82
CA PHE A 49 3.79 2.86 7.46
C PHE A 49 3.41 3.10 5.99
N ASN A 50 2.17 3.50 5.74
CA ASN A 50 1.70 3.80 4.40
C ASN A 50 2.06 5.24 4.01
N PHE A 51 3.02 5.42 3.10
CA PHE A 51 3.54 6.74 2.74
C PHE A 51 2.52 7.60 2.01
N GLY A 52 1.60 7.02 1.23
CA GLY A 52 0.50 7.77 0.64
C GLY A 52 -0.38 8.44 1.69
N LEU A 53 -0.76 7.71 2.76
CA LEU A 53 -1.54 8.25 3.88
C LEU A 53 -0.74 9.24 4.73
N ILE A 54 0.54 8.95 4.99
CA ILE A 54 1.39 9.85 5.78
C ILE A 54 1.56 11.19 5.07
N ILE A 55 1.87 11.16 3.76
CA ILE A 55 2.10 12.37 2.96
C ILE A 55 0.79 13.16 2.81
N SER A 56 -0.34 12.50 2.50
CA SER A 56 -1.62 13.19 2.36
C SER A 56 -2.02 13.88 3.64
N ARG A 57 -1.90 13.22 4.79
CA ARG A 57 -2.29 13.80 6.09
C ARG A 57 -1.33 14.88 6.58
N ARG A 58 0.00 14.67 6.45
CA ARG A 58 0.99 15.64 6.98
C ARG A 58 1.19 16.85 6.08
N LYS A 59 1.21 16.65 4.76
CA LYS A 59 1.53 17.71 3.80
C LYS A 59 0.30 18.42 3.24
N TYR A 60 -0.79 17.66 3.02
CA TYR A 60 -1.99 18.19 2.39
C TYR A 60 -3.17 18.30 3.36
N HIS A 61 -3.00 17.90 4.64
CA HIS A 61 -4.01 17.92 5.70
C HIS A 61 -5.31 17.20 5.30
N ASP A 62 -5.19 16.11 4.53
CA ASP A 62 -6.29 15.46 3.85
C ASP A 62 -6.10 13.92 3.83
N ASP A 63 -7.13 13.15 3.53
CA ASP A 63 -7.05 11.70 3.41
C ASP A 63 -7.22 11.27 1.94
N ILE A 64 -6.14 10.81 1.32
CA ILE A 64 -6.15 10.37 -0.09
C ILE A 64 -7.23 9.34 -0.41
N ARG A 65 -7.77 8.63 0.60
CA ARG A 65 -8.78 7.58 0.41
C ARG A 65 -10.16 8.12 0.08
N ILE A 66 -10.42 9.42 0.27
CA ILE A 66 -11.66 10.07 -0.14
C ILE A 66 -11.58 10.66 -1.55
N HIS A 67 -10.42 10.57 -2.20
CA HIS A 67 -10.17 11.14 -3.54
C HIS A 67 -9.90 10.07 -4.60
N GLY A 68 -10.23 10.38 -5.83
CA GLY A 68 -9.90 9.62 -7.03
C GLY A 68 -10.37 8.16 -6.95
N SER A 69 -9.43 7.22 -6.91
CA SER A 69 -9.75 5.78 -6.82
C SER A 69 -9.99 5.28 -5.40
N GLY A 70 -9.89 6.12 -4.39
CA GLY A 70 -9.99 5.74 -2.98
C GLY A 70 -8.81 4.92 -2.45
N ASN A 71 -7.74 4.75 -3.23
CA ASN A 71 -6.59 3.94 -2.87
C ASN A 71 -5.42 4.79 -2.36
N ALA A 72 -4.74 4.32 -1.30
CA ALA A 72 -3.60 5.00 -0.70
C ALA A 72 -2.26 4.68 -1.41
N GLY A 73 -2.25 4.65 -2.74
CA GLY A 73 -1.08 4.28 -3.53
C GLY A 73 -0.63 5.36 -4.52
N THR A 74 0.57 5.18 -5.06
CA THR A 74 1.27 6.12 -5.95
C THR A 74 0.42 6.68 -7.09
N THR A 75 -0.36 5.83 -7.78
CA THR A 75 -1.19 6.28 -8.93
C THR A 75 -2.31 7.23 -8.50
N ASN A 76 -2.90 7.01 -7.32
CA ASN A 76 -3.91 7.92 -6.79
C ASN A 76 -3.29 9.23 -6.29
N MET A 77 -2.13 9.15 -5.64
CA MET A 77 -1.33 10.31 -5.24
C MET A 77 -0.93 11.18 -6.45
N LEU A 78 -0.59 10.53 -7.59
CA LEU A 78 -0.29 11.24 -8.85
C LEU A 78 -1.50 12.03 -9.37
N ARG A 79 -2.67 11.42 -9.33
CA ARG A 79 -3.91 12.03 -9.82
C ARG A 79 -4.37 13.19 -8.94
N THR A 80 -4.25 13.05 -7.62
CA THR A 80 -4.79 14.00 -6.65
C THR A 80 -3.81 15.12 -6.32
N TYR A 81 -2.55 14.78 -6.03
CA TYR A 81 -1.56 15.74 -5.52
C TYR A 81 -0.36 15.95 -6.45
N GLY A 82 -0.36 15.28 -7.60
CA GLY A 82 0.65 15.47 -8.64
C GLY A 82 1.93 14.63 -8.47
N PRO A 83 2.92 14.84 -9.37
CA PRO A 83 4.07 13.95 -9.53
C PRO A 83 5.01 13.92 -8.32
N LYS A 84 5.20 15.05 -7.61
CA LYS A 84 6.07 15.11 -6.43
C LYS A 84 5.54 14.23 -5.29
N ALA A 85 4.22 14.28 -5.02
CA ALA A 85 3.58 13.45 -4.00
C ALA A 85 3.63 11.96 -4.39
N ALA A 86 3.40 11.66 -5.65
CA ALA A 86 3.48 10.30 -6.18
C ALA A 86 4.90 9.71 -6.05
N ALA A 87 5.92 10.48 -6.44
CA ALA A 87 7.32 10.05 -6.35
C ALA A 87 7.73 9.77 -4.89
N LEU A 88 7.39 10.66 -3.97
CA LEU A 88 7.68 10.46 -2.54
C LEU A 88 6.95 9.23 -1.99
N THR A 89 5.70 8.99 -2.40
CA THR A 89 4.94 7.80 -2.01
C THR A 89 5.60 6.53 -2.56
N LEU A 90 5.97 6.54 -3.84
CA LEU A 90 6.61 5.41 -4.49
C LEU A 90 7.94 5.05 -3.80
N VAL A 91 8.82 6.04 -3.64
CA VAL A 91 10.13 5.86 -3.00
C VAL A 91 9.97 5.36 -1.56
N GLY A 92 9.07 5.96 -0.78
CA GLY A 92 8.83 5.54 0.60
C GLY A 92 8.30 4.11 0.70
N ASP A 93 7.34 3.72 -0.17
CA ASP A 93 6.78 2.37 -0.18
C ASP A 93 7.78 1.32 -0.68
N MET A 94 8.68 1.68 -1.60
CA MET A 94 9.78 0.82 -2.05
C MET A 94 10.85 0.70 -0.96
N LEU A 95 11.24 1.80 -0.31
CA LEU A 95 12.28 1.80 0.72
C LEU A 95 11.90 0.94 1.93
N LYS A 96 10.65 1.05 2.43
CA LYS A 96 10.21 0.19 3.54
C LYS A 96 10.24 -1.30 3.17
N ALA A 97 9.92 -1.64 1.92
CA ALA A 97 10.00 -3.00 1.43
C ALA A 97 11.45 -3.49 1.35
N ALA A 98 12.36 -2.64 0.86
CA ALA A 98 13.78 -2.95 0.84
C ALA A 98 14.33 -3.21 2.24
N LEU A 99 14.04 -2.33 3.19
CA LEU A 99 14.47 -2.49 4.58
C LEU A 99 13.92 -3.80 5.20
N ALA A 100 12.67 -4.14 4.93
CA ALA A 100 12.06 -5.36 5.43
C ALA A 100 12.73 -6.63 4.85
N VAL A 101 12.97 -6.67 3.54
CA VAL A 101 13.62 -7.80 2.87
C VAL A 101 15.06 -7.96 3.34
N ILE A 102 15.81 -6.85 3.47
CA ILE A 102 17.19 -6.87 3.99
C ILE A 102 17.19 -7.39 5.43
N LEU A 103 16.27 -6.94 6.28
CA LEU A 103 16.15 -7.45 7.66
C LEU A 103 15.90 -8.94 7.67
N GLY A 104 14.95 -9.44 6.86
CA GLY A 104 14.68 -10.88 6.76
C GLY A 104 15.89 -11.66 6.31
N TYR A 105 16.67 -11.10 5.39
CA TYR A 105 17.93 -11.69 4.91
C TYR A 105 18.99 -11.76 6.02
N LEU A 106 19.07 -10.74 6.87
CA LEU A 106 20.02 -10.72 7.99
C LEU A 106 19.59 -11.64 9.14
N LEU A 107 18.29 -11.88 9.31
CA LEU A 107 17.75 -12.76 10.35
C LEU A 107 17.87 -14.23 9.99
N VAL A 108 17.42 -14.62 8.79
CA VAL A 108 17.38 -16.03 8.34
C VAL A 108 17.75 -16.12 6.87
N ASN A 109 18.92 -16.63 6.60
CA ASN A 109 19.43 -16.84 5.26
C ASN A 109 20.12 -18.19 5.17
N ASN A 110 19.81 -18.98 4.15
CA ASN A 110 20.41 -20.29 3.92
C ASN A 110 21.02 -20.34 2.50
N GLN A 111 21.90 -19.38 2.19
CA GLN A 111 22.57 -19.37 0.89
C GLN A 111 23.92 -20.05 0.98
N ALA A 112 24.17 -21.01 0.09
CA ALA A 112 25.47 -21.56 -0.20
C ALA A 112 25.94 -21.04 -1.57
N VAL A 113 27.19 -20.64 -1.63
CA VAL A 113 27.87 -20.38 -2.91
C VAL A 113 28.35 -21.73 -3.43
N ALA A 114 27.80 -22.19 -4.55
CA ALA A 114 28.19 -23.44 -5.14
C ALA A 114 29.15 -23.22 -6.31
N TYR A 115 30.20 -24.03 -6.30
CA TYR A 115 31.16 -24.15 -7.40
C TYR A 115 31.06 -25.57 -7.95
N ASN A 116 31.22 -25.75 -9.27
CA ASN A 116 31.33 -27.07 -9.85
C ASN A 116 32.70 -27.70 -9.57
N GLU A 117 32.87 -29.00 -9.92
CA GLU A 117 34.13 -29.71 -9.75
C GLU A 117 35.34 -29.06 -10.45
N ALA A 118 35.11 -28.21 -11.44
CA ALA A 118 36.12 -27.43 -12.13
C ALA A 118 36.37 -26.05 -11.49
N GLY A 119 35.86 -25.79 -10.28
CA GLY A 119 36.01 -24.51 -9.57
C GLY A 119 35.30 -23.33 -10.22
N ARG A 120 34.39 -23.57 -11.18
CA ARG A 120 33.60 -22.50 -11.80
C ARG A 120 32.39 -22.16 -10.92
N PHE A 121 32.18 -20.87 -10.73
CA PHE A 121 31.00 -20.35 -10.03
C PHE A 121 29.72 -20.80 -10.74
N ILE A 122 28.89 -21.61 -10.06
CA ILE A 122 27.61 -22.11 -10.57
C ILE A 122 26.49 -21.14 -10.19
N GLY A 123 26.67 -20.37 -9.13
CA GLY A 123 25.69 -19.41 -8.65
C GLY A 123 25.57 -19.39 -7.14
N VAL A 124 24.74 -18.48 -6.66
CA VAL A 124 24.32 -18.45 -5.26
C VAL A 124 23.03 -19.24 -5.19
N PHE A 125 23.09 -20.46 -4.74
CA PHE A 125 21.95 -21.33 -4.53
C PHE A 125 21.56 -21.31 -3.06
N GLY A 126 20.30 -21.44 -2.82
CA GLY A 126 19.77 -21.54 -1.48
C GLY A 126 18.59 -20.63 -1.26
N ASP A 127 17.81 -21.03 -0.30
CA ASP A 127 16.62 -20.34 0.10
C ASP A 127 16.97 -19.04 0.83
N LYS A 128 16.16 -18.05 0.52
CA LYS A 128 16.11 -16.78 1.27
C LYS A 128 14.82 -16.77 2.12
N PRO A 129 14.58 -17.74 3.01
CA PRO A 129 13.27 -17.90 3.65
C PRO A 129 12.92 -16.68 4.49
N GLY A 130 13.87 -16.12 5.24
CA GLY A 130 13.64 -14.91 6.01
C GLY A 130 13.29 -13.70 5.14
N ALA A 131 14.01 -13.49 4.05
CA ALA A 131 13.73 -12.40 3.10
C ALA A 131 12.38 -12.57 2.41
N ALA A 132 12.00 -13.80 2.03
CA ALA A 132 10.73 -14.10 1.40
C ALA A 132 9.56 -13.91 2.37
N VAL A 133 9.68 -14.40 3.61
CA VAL A 133 8.68 -14.18 4.68
C VAL A 133 8.54 -12.69 4.99
N ALA A 134 9.65 -11.98 5.18
CA ALA A 134 9.65 -10.54 5.42
C ALA A 134 9.00 -9.77 4.26
N GLY A 135 9.27 -10.19 3.01
CA GLY A 135 8.67 -9.65 1.81
C GLY A 135 7.15 -9.83 1.78
N LEU A 136 6.63 -11.00 2.14
CA LEU A 136 5.20 -11.22 2.28
C LEU A 136 4.59 -10.30 3.34
N PHE A 137 5.18 -10.26 4.54
CA PHE A 137 4.60 -9.51 5.66
C PHE A 137 4.69 -8.00 5.50
N VAL A 138 5.69 -7.45 4.80
CA VAL A 138 5.71 -6.02 4.45
C VAL A 138 4.62 -5.67 3.44
N VAL A 139 4.30 -6.57 2.51
CA VAL A 139 3.19 -6.40 1.56
C VAL A 139 1.85 -6.46 2.30
N VAL A 140 1.65 -7.42 3.20
CA VAL A 140 0.46 -7.52 4.06
C VAL A 140 0.30 -6.26 4.91
N GLY A 141 1.37 -5.77 5.54
CA GLY A 141 1.36 -4.52 6.31
C GLY A 141 1.00 -3.29 5.46
N HIS A 142 1.48 -3.22 4.21
CA HIS A 142 1.11 -2.15 3.29
C HIS A 142 -0.38 -2.20 2.90
N MET A 143 -0.94 -3.39 2.69
CA MET A 143 -2.35 -3.60 2.33
C MET A 143 -3.29 -3.39 3.52
N PHE A 144 -2.90 -3.91 4.68
CA PHE A 144 -3.69 -3.91 5.91
C PHE A 144 -2.93 -3.25 7.06
N PRO A 145 -2.62 -1.94 6.97
CA PRO A 145 -1.78 -1.24 7.93
C PRO A 145 -2.50 -1.06 9.27
N CYS A 146 -1.91 -1.59 10.37
CA CYS A 146 -2.47 -1.48 11.71
C CYS A 146 -2.61 -0.01 12.18
N PHE A 147 -1.70 0.87 11.73
CA PHE A 147 -1.76 2.29 12.09
C PHE A 147 -2.84 3.10 11.36
N PHE A 148 -3.50 2.51 10.32
CA PHE A 148 -4.48 3.20 9.48
C PHE A 148 -5.79 2.42 9.32
N ARG A 149 -6.22 1.74 10.41
CA ARG A 149 -7.48 0.97 10.45
C ARG A 149 -7.55 -0.13 9.40
N PHE A 150 -6.44 -0.78 9.12
CA PHE A 150 -6.31 -1.87 8.16
C PHE A 150 -6.77 -1.52 6.72
N ARG A 151 -6.77 -0.24 6.35
CA ARG A 151 -7.15 0.25 5.01
C ARG A 151 -5.95 0.95 4.37
N GLY A 152 -5.16 0.19 3.63
CA GLY A 152 -3.93 0.66 2.98
C GLY A 152 -4.01 0.72 1.46
N GLY A 153 -2.86 0.43 0.83
CA GLY A 153 -2.70 0.38 -0.62
C GLY A 153 -2.95 -1.02 -1.21
N LYS A 154 -2.58 -1.21 -2.48
CA LYS A 154 -2.72 -2.49 -3.20
C LYS A 154 -1.45 -3.32 -3.25
N GLY A 155 -0.36 -2.80 -2.74
CA GLY A 155 0.89 -3.52 -2.62
C GLY A 155 1.76 -3.61 -3.88
N VAL A 156 1.39 -2.99 -5.01
CA VAL A 156 2.11 -3.19 -6.29
C VAL A 156 3.57 -2.72 -6.21
N ALA A 157 3.82 -1.49 -5.76
CA ALA A 157 5.17 -0.95 -5.63
C ALA A 157 6.00 -1.70 -4.58
N THR A 158 5.37 -2.05 -3.45
CA THR A 158 5.97 -2.85 -2.37
C THR A 158 6.34 -4.24 -2.87
N THR A 159 5.42 -4.93 -3.58
CA THR A 159 5.68 -6.23 -4.21
C THR A 159 6.79 -6.14 -5.27
N GLY A 160 6.78 -5.10 -6.11
CA GLY A 160 7.82 -4.88 -7.10
C GLY A 160 9.21 -4.81 -6.47
N MET A 161 9.37 -4.09 -5.36
CA MET A 161 10.65 -4.02 -4.65
C MET A 161 11.03 -5.35 -4.00
N VAL A 162 10.06 -6.09 -3.44
CA VAL A 162 10.30 -7.44 -2.92
C VAL A 162 10.83 -8.36 -4.02
N ILE A 163 10.20 -8.38 -5.19
CA ILE A 163 10.63 -9.20 -6.32
C ILE A 163 12.02 -8.79 -6.80
N LEU A 164 12.30 -7.49 -6.90
CA LEU A 164 13.59 -6.96 -7.32
C LEU A 164 14.73 -7.47 -6.43
N LEU A 165 14.53 -7.52 -5.11
CA LEU A 165 15.56 -7.96 -4.16
C LEU A 165 15.66 -9.47 -4.04
N LEU A 166 14.56 -10.20 -4.21
CA LEU A 166 14.57 -11.66 -4.21
C LEU A 166 15.11 -12.23 -5.51
N ASN A 167 14.65 -11.72 -6.65
CA ASN A 167 15.02 -12.18 -7.98
C ASN A 167 14.98 -11.04 -9.01
N PRO A 168 16.09 -10.33 -9.26
CA PRO A 168 16.15 -9.21 -10.20
C PRO A 168 15.76 -9.58 -11.63
N ILE A 169 16.04 -10.81 -12.07
CA ILE A 169 15.73 -11.27 -13.44
C ILE A 169 14.21 -11.38 -13.61
N VAL A 170 13.53 -12.03 -12.65
CA VAL A 170 12.07 -12.13 -12.64
C VAL A 170 11.45 -10.73 -12.59
N PHE A 171 12.00 -9.84 -11.75
CA PHE A 171 11.54 -8.44 -11.70
C PHE A 171 11.63 -7.75 -13.05
N LEU A 172 12.78 -7.83 -13.74
CA LEU A 172 12.96 -7.17 -15.04
C LEU A 172 11.98 -7.68 -16.10
N ILE A 173 11.71 -8.99 -16.13
CA ILE A 173 10.73 -9.58 -17.05
C ILE A 173 9.32 -9.04 -16.73
N LEU A 174 8.91 -9.10 -15.46
CA LEU A 174 7.59 -8.63 -15.02
C LEU A 174 7.42 -7.12 -15.22
N PHE A 175 8.47 -6.34 -14.97
CA PHE A 175 8.46 -4.89 -15.18
C PHE A 175 8.37 -4.55 -16.67
N GLY A 176 9.06 -5.28 -17.54
CA GLY A 176 8.95 -5.15 -18.99
C GLY A 176 7.52 -5.42 -19.47
N ILE A 177 6.90 -6.52 -19.02
CA ILE A 177 5.50 -6.85 -19.34
C ILE A 177 4.55 -5.76 -18.82
N PHE A 178 4.74 -5.34 -17.56
CA PHE A 178 3.96 -4.25 -16.97
C PHE A 178 4.06 -2.97 -17.82
N ALA A 179 5.27 -2.56 -18.19
CA ALA A 179 5.50 -1.36 -18.99
C ALA A 179 4.82 -1.45 -20.35
N ILE A 180 4.95 -2.57 -21.06
CA ILE A 180 4.29 -2.80 -22.35
C ILE A 180 2.76 -2.67 -22.21
N ILE A 181 2.16 -3.33 -21.24
CA ILE A 181 0.70 -3.25 -21.02
C ILE A 181 0.27 -1.82 -20.69
N VAL A 182 1.02 -1.08 -19.84
CA VAL A 182 0.70 0.32 -19.54
C VAL A 182 0.84 1.21 -20.77
N LEU A 183 1.89 1.04 -21.56
CA LEU A 183 2.10 1.84 -22.77
C LEU A 183 0.98 1.61 -23.80
N CYS A 184 0.57 0.36 -24.01
CA CYS A 184 -0.47 0.00 -24.97
C CYS A 184 -1.88 0.38 -24.49
N THR A 185 -2.21 0.10 -23.22
CA THR A 185 -3.59 0.20 -22.73
C THR A 185 -3.89 1.43 -21.88
N LYS A 186 -2.85 2.03 -21.28
CA LYS A 186 -2.93 3.08 -20.26
C LYS A 186 -3.60 2.63 -18.94
N TYR A 187 -3.89 1.35 -18.76
CA TYR A 187 -4.49 0.80 -17.52
C TYR A 187 -3.42 0.21 -16.60
N VAL A 188 -3.02 0.98 -15.58
CA VAL A 188 -2.05 0.52 -14.56
C VAL A 188 -2.59 -0.68 -13.78
N SER A 189 -3.89 -0.72 -13.50
CA SER A 189 -4.53 -1.83 -12.79
C SER A 189 -4.47 -3.15 -13.55
N LEU A 190 -4.69 -3.11 -14.89
CA LEU A 190 -4.57 -4.28 -15.75
C LEU A 190 -3.14 -4.81 -15.76
N ALA A 191 -2.17 -3.91 -15.97
CA ALA A 191 -0.75 -4.26 -15.98
C ALA A 191 -0.30 -4.87 -14.63
N SER A 192 -0.80 -4.33 -13.51
CA SER A 192 -0.48 -4.86 -12.18
C SER A 192 -1.00 -6.27 -11.96
N VAL A 193 -2.26 -6.52 -12.34
CA VAL A 193 -2.88 -7.85 -12.19
C VAL A 193 -2.21 -8.87 -13.10
N MET A 194 -2.00 -8.53 -14.38
CA MET A 194 -1.32 -9.43 -15.33
C MET A 194 0.11 -9.76 -14.88
N GLY A 195 0.88 -8.74 -14.45
CA GLY A 195 2.23 -8.93 -13.96
C GLY A 195 2.27 -9.83 -12.72
N VAL A 196 1.40 -9.58 -11.73
CA VAL A 196 1.42 -10.39 -10.50
C VAL A 196 0.92 -11.82 -10.73
N CYS A 197 0.01 -12.07 -11.68
CA CYS A 197 -0.42 -13.42 -12.04
C CYS A 197 0.71 -14.24 -12.69
N LEU A 198 1.63 -13.60 -13.40
CA LEU A 198 2.80 -14.25 -13.99
C LEU A 198 3.93 -14.48 -12.96
N TYR A 199 3.90 -13.80 -11.82
CA TYR A 199 4.97 -13.87 -10.83
C TYR A 199 5.23 -15.30 -10.32
N PRO A 200 4.24 -16.09 -9.84
CA PRO A 200 4.50 -17.46 -9.39
C PRO A 200 4.97 -18.39 -10.53
N VAL A 201 4.51 -18.16 -11.75
CA VAL A 201 4.92 -18.96 -12.92
C VAL A 201 6.41 -18.76 -13.20
N LEU A 202 6.86 -17.49 -13.25
CA LEU A 202 8.27 -17.18 -13.48
C LEU A 202 9.16 -17.60 -12.31
N MET A 203 8.68 -17.46 -11.06
CA MET A 203 9.42 -17.93 -9.88
C MET A 203 9.59 -19.45 -9.92
N SER A 204 8.52 -20.19 -10.18
CA SER A 204 8.58 -21.66 -10.29
C SER A 204 9.56 -22.11 -11.39
N ALA A 205 9.48 -21.49 -12.58
CA ALA A 205 10.40 -21.82 -13.67
C ALA A 205 11.86 -21.51 -13.31
N PHE A 206 12.10 -20.41 -12.59
CA PHE A 206 13.44 -20.02 -12.12
C PHE A 206 13.96 -20.98 -11.05
N GLU A 207 13.15 -21.35 -10.07
CA GLU A 207 13.52 -22.30 -9.01
C GLU A 207 13.78 -23.70 -9.55
N LEU A 208 12.94 -24.21 -10.44
CA LEU A 208 13.14 -25.51 -11.12
C LEU A 208 14.47 -25.57 -11.88
N ARG A 209 14.82 -24.47 -12.57
CA ARG A 209 16.08 -24.41 -13.33
C ARG A 209 17.32 -24.36 -12.45
N ASN A 210 17.20 -23.81 -11.24
CA ASN A 210 18.34 -23.56 -10.35
C ASN A 210 18.34 -24.48 -9.12
N ASN A 211 17.57 -25.58 -9.13
CA ASN A 211 17.40 -26.48 -7.99
C ASN A 211 17.09 -25.74 -6.68
N GLY A 212 16.29 -24.67 -6.79
CA GLY A 212 15.85 -23.86 -5.66
C GLY A 212 14.74 -24.52 -4.86
N SER A 213 14.49 -24.00 -3.67
CA SER A 213 13.37 -24.45 -2.84
C SER A 213 12.06 -23.80 -3.27
N PRO A 214 10.93 -24.51 -3.15
CA PRO A 214 9.61 -23.99 -3.53
C PRO A 214 9.08 -22.86 -2.63
N THR A 215 9.82 -22.46 -1.60
CA THR A 215 9.37 -21.47 -0.60
C THR A 215 9.01 -20.13 -1.23
N ALA A 216 9.86 -19.58 -2.09
CA ALA A 216 9.59 -18.30 -2.72
C ALA A 216 8.44 -18.39 -3.73
N THR A 217 8.30 -19.52 -4.43
CA THR A 217 7.13 -19.79 -5.30
C THR A 217 5.83 -19.84 -4.48
N LEU A 218 5.80 -20.55 -3.36
CA LEU A 218 4.61 -20.61 -2.50
C LEU A 218 4.21 -19.21 -1.98
N LEU A 219 5.19 -18.45 -1.51
CA LEU A 219 4.94 -17.07 -1.03
C LEU A 219 4.52 -16.15 -2.18
N SER A 220 5.03 -16.33 -3.39
CA SER A 220 4.59 -15.58 -4.58
C SER A 220 3.14 -15.84 -4.93
N VAL A 221 2.65 -17.09 -4.77
CA VAL A 221 1.22 -17.41 -4.93
C VAL A 221 0.38 -16.65 -3.92
N VAL A 222 0.77 -16.64 -2.64
CA VAL A 222 0.04 -15.89 -1.60
C VAL A 222 -0.01 -14.39 -1.91
N ILE A 223 1.12 -13.79 -2.30
CA ILE A 223 1.20 -12.39 -2.71
C ILE A 223 0.27 -12.11 -3.90
N THR A 224 0.28 -13.00 -4.89
CA THR A 224 -0.59 -12.90 -6.08
C THR A 224 -2.05 -12.86 -5.69
N VAL A 225 -2.50 -13.81 -4.87
CA VAL A 225 -3.90 -13.85 -4.39
C VAL A 225 -4.27 -12.55 -3.67
N LEU A 226 -3.41 -12.08 -2.77
CA LEU A 226 -3.64 -10.83 -2.03
C LEU A 226 -3.72 -9.61 -2.96
N VAL A 227 -2.78 -9.47 -3.91
CA VAL A 227 -2.78 -8.33 -4.85
C VAL A 227 -4.00 -8.38 -5.77
N VAL A 228 -4.37 -9.53 -6.30
CA VAL A 228 -5.57 -9.69 -7.13
C VAL A 228 -6.83 -9.34 -6.32
N PHE A 229 -6.92 -9.84 -5.09
CA PHE A 229 -8.03 -9.49 -4.18
C PHE A 229 -8.14 -7.98 -3.94
N MET A 230 -7.00 -7.29 -3.74
CA MET A 230 -6.97 -5.83 -3.57
C MET A 230 -7.32 -5.07 -4.86
N HIS A 231 -7.29 -5.74 -6.01
CA HIS A 231 -7.69 -5.14 -7.30
C HIS A 231 -9.14 -5.46 -7.72
N ARG A 232 -9.95 -6.16 -6.91
CA ARG A 232 -11.32 -6.56 -7.26
C ARG A 232 -12.19 -5.41 -7.77
N GLU A 233 -12.13 -4.23 -7.14
CA GLU A 233 -12.89 -3.06 -7.58
C GLU A 233 -12.37 -2.48 -8.92
N ASN A 234 -11.05 -2.58 -9.17
CA ASN A 234 -10.49 -2.17 -10.46
C ASN A 234 -10.89 -3.14 -11.58
N LEU A 235 -10.87 -4.44 -11.29
CA LEU A 235 -11.31 -5.45 -12.25
C LEU A 235 -12.79 -5.27 -12.60
N LYS A 236 -13.62 -4.94 -11.61
CA LYS A 236 -15.03 -4.58 -11.84
C LYS A 236 -15.14 -3.36 -12.75
N ARG A 237 -14.42 -2.26 -12.44
CA ARG A 237 -14.42 -1.05 -13.29
C ARG A 237 -13.82 -1.30 -14.68
N LEU A 238 -12.82 -2.17 -14.82
CA LEU A 238 -12.29 -2.58 -16.12
C LEU A 238 -13.35 -3.28 -16.96
N LYS A 239 -14.08 -4.23 -16.34
CA LYS A 239 -15.20 -4.96 -17.02
C LYS A 239 -16.31 -4.01 -17.44
N GLU A 240 -16.61 -2.99 -16.65
CA GLU A 240 -17.62 -1.97 -16.93
C GLU A 240 -17.13 -0.85 -17.86
N GLY A 241 -15.86 -0.88 -18.31
CA GLY A 241 -15.26 0.19 -19.12
C GLY A 241 -15.04 1.51 -18.38
N LYS A 242 -15.15 1.52 -17.03
CA LYS A 242 -15.07 2.72 -16.18
C LYS A 242 -13.73 2.91 -15.50
N GLU A 243 -12.76 2.04 -15.74
CA GLU A 243 -11.45 2.18 -15.11
C GLU A 243 -10.69 3.38 -15.67
N SER A 244 -10.06 4.15 -14.78
CA SER A 244 -9.36 5.37 -15.16
C SER A 244 -8.02 5.05 -15.83
N LYS A 245 -7.80 5.59 -17.03
CA LYS A 245 -6.52 5.51 -17.73
C LYS A 245 -5.45 6.38 -17.07
N LEU A 246 -4.20 5.97 -17.17
CA LEU A 246 -3.06 6.79 -16.77
C LEU A 246 -2.93 7.97 -17.71
N SER A 247 -3.06 9.18 -17.19
CA SER A 247 -2.78 10.43 -17.89
C SER A 247 -1.52 11.05 -17.31
N LEU A 248 -0.45 11.13 -18.12
CA LEU A 248 0.78 11.84 -17.76
C LEU A 248 0.71 13.34 -18.16
N GLY A 249 -0.32 13.71 -18.92
CA GLY A 249 -0.58 15.11 -19.24
C GLY A 249 -1.14 15.83 -18.00
N LYS A 250 -0.72 17.06 -17.78
CA LYS A 250 -1.44 18.00 -16.95
C LYS A 250 -2.89 18.04 -17.46
N LYS A 251 -3.83 17.27 -16.86
CA LYS A 251 -5.10 17.89 -16.65
C LYS A 251 -4.74 19.08 -15.74
N LYS A 252 -4.76 20.25 -16.29
CA LYS A 252 -5.30 21.39 -15.60
C LYS A 252 -6.73 20.95 -15.24
N ASP A 253 -6.88 20.25 -14.10
CA ASP A 253 -7.97 20.56 -13.25
C ASP A 253 -7.64 22.01 -12.95
N SER A 254 -8.22 22.87 -13.74
CA SER A 254 -8.35 24.25 -13.41
C SER A 254 -8.77 24.23 -11.94
N ALA A 255 -7.84 24.59 -11.06
CA ALA A 255 -8.24 25.32 -9.87
C ALA A 255 -9.33 26.25 -10.43
N PRO A 256 -10.56 26.20 -9.90
CA PRO A 256 -11.59 27.09 -10.39
C PRO A 256 -10.88 28.43 -10.53
N GLU A 257 -10.89 28.98 -11.75
CA GLU A 257 -10.29 30.31 -11.97
C GLU A 257 -10.76 31.14 -10.80
N PRO A 258 -9.84 31.82 -10.06
CA PRO A 258 -10.27 32.65 -8.95
C PRO A 258 -11.40 33.50 -9.50
N ALA A 259 -12.58 33.34 -8.91
CA ALA A 259 -13.78 34.01 -9.38
C ALA A 259 -13.39 35.47 -9.64
N PRO A 260 -13.68 36.02 -10.83
CA PRO A 260 -13.22 37.35 -11.19
C PRO A 260 -13.60 38.27 -10.05
N ASP A 261 -12.63 39.04 -9.57
CA ASP A 261 -12.79 39.90 -8.39
C ASP A 261 -14.13 40.65 -8.50
N PRO A 262 -15.05 40.48 -7.53
CA PRO A 262 -16.36 41.16 -7.56
C PRO A 262 -16.27 42.67 -7.77
N ALA A 263 -15.09 43.27 -7.49
CA ALA A 263 -14.81 44.68 -7.71
C ALA A 263 -14.66 45.05 -9.18
N THR A 264 -14.26 44.08 -10.07
CA THR A 264 -14.01 44.35 -11.50
C THR A 264 -15.22 44.06 -12.40
N LEU A 265 -16.30 43.49 -11.87
CA LEU A 265 -17.50 43.14 -12.61
C LEU A 265 -18.49 44.32 -12.66
N THR A 266 -19.02 44.64 -13.86
CA THR A 266 -20.03 45.67 -14.03
C THR A 266 -21.47 45.13 -14.03
N GLY A 267 -22.39 45.83 -13.37
CA GLY A 267 -23.84 45.71 -13.49
C GLY A 267 -24.44 44.30 -13.59
N LYS A 268 -24.80 43.88 -14.80
CA LYS A 268 -25.47 42.59 -15.10
C LYS A 268 -24.59 41.40 -14.79
N ALA A 269 -23.27 41.48 -15.00
CA ALA A 269 -22.30 40.43 -14.72
C ALA A 269 -22.14 40.20 -13.20
N LYS A 270 -22.20 41.28 -12.40
CA LYS A 270 -22.13 41.20 -10.92
C LYS A 270 -23.36 40.50 -10.32
N ARG A 271 -24.56 40.73 -10.91
CA ARG A 271 -25.80 40.02 -10.51
C ARG A 271 -25.76 38.53 -10.91
N ALA A 272 -25.26 38.20 -12.11
CA ALA A 272 -25.12 36.81 -12.56
C ALA A 272 -24.09 36.04 -11.73
N ALA A 273 -22.94 36.66 -11.42
CA ALA A 273 -21.92 36.08 -10.56
C ALA A 273 -22.42 35.80 -9.13
N ARG A 274 -23.15 36.75 -8.53
CA ARG A 274 -23.79 36.57 -7.21
C ARG A 274 -24.83 35.44 -7.20
N LYS A 275 -25.62 35.33 -8.30
CA LYS A 275 -26.60 34.22 -8.42
C LYS A 275 -25.93 32.88 -8.57
N ALA A 276 -24.89 32.79 -9.41
CA ALA A 276 -24.10 31.59 -9.59
C ALA A 276 -23.36 31.18 -8.31
N GLN A 277 -22.81 32.14 -7.57
CA GLN A 277 -22.17 31.88 -6.27
C GLN A 277 -23.18 31.33 -5.26
N HIS A 278 -24.35 31.95 -5.17
CA HIS A 278 -25.41 31.51 -4.27
C HIS A 278 -25.95 30.09 -4.63
N GLU A 279 -26.10 29.78 -5.93
CA GLU A 279 -26.46 28.44 -6.39
C GLU A 279 -25.35 27.42 -6.13
N ALA A 280 -24.06 27.82 -6.25
CA ALA A 280 -22.92 26.99 -5.90
C ALA A 280 -22.85 26.73 -4.39
N ASP A 281 -23.07 27.74 -3.57
CA ASP A 281 -23.09 27.63 -2.10
C ASP A 281 -24.24 26.73 -1.61
N ILE A 282 -25.43 26.84 -2.24
CA ILE A 282 -26.56 25.92 -1.97
C ILE A 282 -26.23 24.48 -2.39
N ARG A 283 -25.55 24.29 -3.52
CA ARG A 283 -25.15 22.98 -4.00
C ARG A 283 -24.04 22.37 -3.12
N ALA A 284 -23.04 23.17 -2.73
CA ALA A 284 -22.00 22.77 -1.79
C ALA A 284 -22.60 22.41 -0.42
N ALA A 285 -23.55 23.20 0.08
CA ALA A 285 -24.27 22.91 1.33
C ALA A 285 -25.18 21.66 1.23
N ALA A 286 -25.60 21.27 0.03
CA ALA A 286 -26.41 20.06 -0.21
C ALA A 286 -25.53 18.80 -0.46
N GLU A 287 -24.29 18.99 -0.89
CA GLU A 287 -23.33 17.91 -1.21
C GLU A 287 -22.32 17.64 -0.07
N GLU A 288 -22.16 18.53 0.91
CA GLU A 288 -21.40 18.24 2.12
C GLU A 288 -22.29 17.48 3.12
N PRO A 289 -22.05 16.19 3.33
CA PRO A 289 -22.47 15.58 4.57
C PRO A 289 -21.68 16.29 5.66
N ASP A 290 -22.36 16.88 6.65
CA ASP A 290 -21.82 17.61 7.79
C ASP A 290 -20.96 16.69 8.68
N TYR A 291 -19.79 16.28 8.17
CA TYR A 291 -18.80 15.51 8.91
C TYR A 291 -17.74 16.45 9.49
N GLU A 292 -18.17 17.40 10.30
CA GLU A 292 -17.25 18.07 11.20
C GLU A 292 -16.70 17.03 12.19
N PHE A 293 -15.43 16.65 12.03
CA PHE A 293 -14.76 15.74 12.95
C PHE A 293 -14.17 16.50 14.12
N VAL A 294 -14.39 16.00 15.31
CA VAL A 294 -13.83 16.55 16.56
C VAL A 294 -12.98 15.49 17.24
N THR A 295 -11.97 15.93 17.99
CA THR A 295 -11.10 15.03 18.75
C THR A 295 -11.82 14.58 20.02
N CYS A 296 -11.95 13.28 20.23
CA CYS A 296 -12.49 12.72 21.45
C CYS A 296 -11.60 13.05 22.66
N THR A 297 -12.14 13.65 23.69
CA THR A 297 -11.42 14.02 24.90
C THR A 297 -10.97 12.80 25.73
N GLY A 298 -11.59 11.62 25.54
CA GLY A 298 -11.24 10.41 26.29
C GLY A 298 -10.12 9.58 25.65
N CYS A 299 -10.02 9.51 24.31
CA CYS A 299 -9.06 8.64 23.65
C CYS A 299 -8.29 9.30 22.47
N GLY A 300 -8.47 10.60 22.22
CA GLY A 300 -7.79 11.31 21.14
C GLY A 300 -8.23 10.95 19.71
N SER A 301 -9.21 10.05 19.53
CA SER A 301 -9.70 9.64 18.22
C SER A 301 -10.56 10.70 17.59
N LEU A 302 -10.44 10.91 16.27
CA LEU A 302 -11.36 11.77 15.52
C LEU A 302 -12.72 11.07 15.40
N ILE A 303 -13.77 11.76 15.84
CA ILE A 303 -15.17 11.29 15.78
C ILE A 303 -16.02 12.33 15.07
N PRO A 304 -17.05 11.92 14.31
CA PRO A 304 -18.00 12.88 13.73
C PRO A 304 -18.66 13.69 14.84
N ARG A 305 -18.78 14.99 14.64
CA ARG A 305 -19.42 15.91 15.61
C ARG A 305 -20.90 15.56 15.84
N SER A 306 -21.54 14.94 14.86
CA SER A 306 -22.90 14.41 14.92
C SER A 306 -23.05 13.15 15.79
N ARG A 307 -21.96 12.53 16.25
CA ARG A 307 -22.03 11.39 17.17
C ARG A 307 -22.00 11.81 18.62
N ARG A 308 -23.03 11.44 19.36
CA ARG A 308 -23.15 11.73 20.78
C ARG A 308 -22.12 11.03 21.68
N LYS A 309 -21.65 9.85 21.28
CA LYS A 309 -20.63 9.08 22.03
C LYS A 309 -19.53 8.60 21.09
N CYS A 310 -18.30 8.60 21.59
CA CYS A 310 -17.16 8.01 20.88
C CYS A 310 -17.37 6.50 20.70
N GLY A 311 -17.28 6.04 19.46
CA GLY A 311 -17.43 4.61 19.13
C GLY A 311 -16.26 3.72 19.59
N TYR A 312 -15.16 4.34 20.13
CA TYR A 312 -13.98 3.64 20.60
C TYR A 312 -13.91 3.48 22.11
N CYS A 313 -14.16 4.56 22.85
CA CYS A 313 -14.03 4.58 24.30
C CYS A 313 -15.35 4.85 25.05
N GLY A 314 -16.44 5.11 24.34
CA GLY A 314 -17.75 5.39 24.93
C GLY A 314 -17.90 6.79 25.55
N THR A 315 -16.82 7.61 25.59
CA THR A 315 -16.85 8.96 26.16
C THR A 315 -17.86 9.85 25.41
N GLU A 316 -18.63 10.64 26.14
CA GLU A 316 -19.57 11.59 25.52
C GLU A 316 -18.81 12.68 24.76
N ASN A 317 -19.31 13.02 23.58
CA ASN A 317 -18.75 14.07 22.75
C ASN A 317 -19.20 15.45 23.27
N ALA A 318 -18.28 16.16 23.95
CA ALA A 318 -18.56 17.49 24.49
C ALA A 318 -18.90 18.54 23.41
N GLN A 319 -18.56 18.26 22.14
CA GLN A 319 -18.84 19.14 21.02
C GLN A 319 -19.95 18.59 20.11
N TYR A 320 -20.78 17.69 20.63
CA TYR A 320 -21.90 17.11 19.89
C TYR A 320 -22.87 18.19 19.41
N ARG A 321 -23.13 18.18 18.11
CA ARG A 321 -24.26 18.90 17.50
C ARG A 321 -25.11 17.91 16.72
N PRO A 322 -26.42 17.83 16.98
CA PRO A 322 -27.31 16.97 16.19
C PRO A 322 -27.30 17.45 14.73
N ASP A 323 -27.26 16.48 13.82
CA ASP A 323 -27.33 16.70 12.39
C ASP A 323 -28.62 17.49 12.05
N GLN A 324 -28.50 18.67 11.43
CA GLN A 324 -29.65 19.49 11.06
C GLN A 324 -30.36 19.01 9.78
N SER A 325 -29.82 17.97 9.11
CA SER A 325 -30.39 17.36 7.91
C SER A 325 -31.55 16.39 8.19
N GLY A 326 -31.96 16.22 9.45
CA GLY A 326 -33.02 15.31 9.90
C GLY A 326 -34.44 15.83 9.65
N ASN A 327 -34.98 15.47 8.56
CA ASN A 327 -36.40 15.05 8.35
C ASN A 327 -37.53 16.01 8.78
N SER A 328 -38.04 16.74 7.82
CA SER A 328 -39.28 17.54 7.93
C SER A 328 -40.57 16.75 8.20
N SER A 329 -40.51 15.43 8.42
CA SER A 329 -41.69 14.57 8.66
C SER A 329 -42.12 14.52 10.13
N ASP A 330 -41.27 14.83 11.10
CA ASP A 330 -41.59 14.71 12.53
C ASP A 330 -42.16 16.01 13.18
N ARG A 331 -42.18 17.13 12.45
CA ARG A 331 -42.73 18.40 12.95
C ARG A 331 -44.26 18.49 12.86
N LYS A 332 -44.93 17.62 12.08
CA LYS A 332 -46.40 17.64 11.93
C LYS A 332 -47.16 16.84 12.98
N SER A 333 -46.50 16.00 13.79
CA SER A 333 -47.18 15.21 14.82
C SER A 333 -47.22 15.83 16.21
N ARG A 334 -46.49 16.96 16.46
CA ARG A 334 -46.50 17.64 17.79
C ARG A 334 -47.39 18.87 17.89
N GLN A 335 -48.13 19.23 16.82
CA GLN A 335 -49.12 20.34 16.88
C GLN A 335 -50.56 19.88 16.92
N ARG A 336 -50.81 18.58 17.17
CA ARG A 336 -52.15 18.03 17.44
C ARG A 336 -52.10 17.17 18.70
N LYS A 337 -51.89 17.80 19.84
CA LYS A 337 -52.42 17.38 21.15
C LYS A 337 -52.54 18.62 22.03
#